data_44b112e2c355170a6445ef932b02a194
#
_entry.id   44b112e2c355170a6445ef932b02a194
#
_cell.length_a   1.000
_cell.length_b   1.000
_cell.length_c   1.000
_cell.angle_alpha   90.00
_cell.angle_beta   90.00
_cell.angle_gamma   90.00
#
_symmetry.space_group_name_H-M   'P 1'
#
loop_
_entity.id
_entity.type
_entity.pdbx_description
1 polymer ?
#
loop_
_entity_poly.entity_id
_entity_poly.type
_entity_poly.pdbx_seq_one_letter_code
_entity_poly.pdbx_strand_id
1 'polypeptide(L)'
;MQNIIFFGNSLTAGYQLRGSEAFPSLIQQRIDSLHLPYKAINYGVSGETTAGGRQRIVSVLARQPVDVFVLELGANDGLRGIPVRETTQNLQHIIDQVHLKYPKARIVLVGLEFPFDLSILGGGYGRYGAEFKALFRTLADKNNLAFVPFLLQGVMGIRELNLPDGVHPNAQGQKILANNVWAVLQTVLTEKAAQ
;
A
#
# COMPACT_ATOMS: atom_id res chain seq x y z
N MET A 1 22.82 3.46 3.86
CA MET A 1 21.55 3.88 3.24
C MET A 1 20.50 2.87 3.65
N GLN A 2 19.35 3.30 4.15
CA GLN A 2 18.26 2.44 4.61
C GLN A 2 17.27 2.19 3.47
N ASN A 3 16.63 1.02 3.44
CA ASN A 3 15.74 0.65 2.34
C ASN A 3 14.28 0.76 2.75
N ILE A 4 13.48 1.41 1.88
CA ILE A 4 12.03 1.42 1.92
C ILE A 4 11.52 0.52 0.80
N ILE A 5 10.88 -0.57 1.15
CA ILE A 5 10.27 -1.49 0.19
C ILE A 5 8.81 -1.10 -0.01
N PHE A 6 8.42 -0.77 -1.23
CA PHE A 6 7.02 -0.58 -1.63
C PHE A 6 6.51 -1.88 -2.24
N PHE A 7 5.70 -2.61 -1.51
CA PHE A 7 5.18 -3.91 -1.89
C PHE A 7 3.69 -3.81 -2.13
N GLY A 8 3.29 -3.93 -3.40
CA GLY A 8 1.91 -3.65 -3.76
C GLY A 8 1.51 -4.17 -5.14
N ASN A 9 0.35 -3.69 -5.59
CA ASN A 9 -0.26 -4.06 -6.87
C ASN A 9 0.04 -3.04 -7.99
N SER A 10 -0.91 -2.84 -8.91
CA SER A 10 -0.81 -1.91 -10.04
C SER A 10 -0.69 -0.44 -9.62
N LEU A 11 -1.26 -0.06 -8.47
CA LEU A 11 -1.15 1.31 -7.95
C LEU A 11 0.29 1.63 -7.56
N THR A 12 0.97 0.68 -6.91
CA THR A 12 2.39 0.76 -6.54
C THR A 12 3.30 0.65 -7.78
N ALA A 13 2.97 -0.26 -8.71
CA ALA A 13 3.75 -0.46 -9.93
C ALA A 13 3.76 0.79 -10.85
N GLY A 14 2.72 1.63 -10.78
CA GLY A 14 2.52 2.72 -11.73
C GLY A 14 2.02 2.20 -13.09
N TYR A 15 0.91 1.46 -13.08
CA TYR A 15 0.34 0.80 -14.27
C TYR A 15 0.23 1.74 -15.47
N GLN A 16 0.77 1.33 -16.63
CA GLN A 16 0.84 2.08 -17.89
C GLN A 16 1.61 3.42 -17.83
N LEU A 17 2.34 3.70 -16.76
CA LEU A 17 3.17 4.88 -16.61
C LEU A 17 4.65 4.53 -16.69
N ARG A 18 5.48 5.56 -16.93
CA ARG A 18 6.93 5.40 -16.76
C ARG A 18 7.23 5.14 -15.28
N GLY A 19 8.23 4.32 -15.00
CA GLY A 19 8.62 4.02 -13.61
C GLY A 19 8.93 5.25 -12.77
N SER A 20 9.44 6.34 -13.38
CA SER A 20 9.69 7.62 -12.72
C SER A 20 8.42 8.38 -12.30
N GLU A 21 7.25 8.02 -12.85
CA GLU A 21 5.96 8.64 -12.55
C GLU A 21 5.17 7.88 -11.48
N ALA A 22 5.57 6.66 -11.13
CA ALA A 22 4.97 5.88 -10.05
C ALA A 22 5.23 6.54 -8.68
N PHE A 23 4.24 6.50 -7.77
CA PHE A 23 4.34 7.19 -6.48
C PHE A 23 5.57 6.79 -5.64
N PRO A 24 6.10 5.54 -5.68
CA PRO A 24 7.34 5.23 -4.97
C PRO A 24 8.54 6.02 -5.49
N SER A 25 8.61 6.25 -6.81
CA SER A 25 9.68 7.07 -7.42
C SER A 25 9.53 8.55 -7.09
N LEU A 26 8.30 9.05 -7.01
CA LEU A 26 8.03 10.44 -6.59
C LEU A 26 8.40 10.63 -5.11
N ILE A 27 8.18 9.62 -4.28
CA ILE A 27 8.64 9.60 -2.88
C ILE A 27 10.17 9.60 -2.83
N GLN A 28 10.87 8.83 -3.70
CA GLN A 28 12.33 8.88 -3.78
C GLN A 28 12.84 10.30 -4.10
N GLN A 29 12.24 10.98 -5.08
CA GLN A 29 12.61 12.36 -5.41
C GLN A 29 12.47 13.29 -4.19
N ARG A 30 11.44 13.09 -3.37
CA ARG A 30 11.25 13.86 -2.12
C ARG A 30 12.30 13.51 -1.07
N ILE A 31 12.62 12.24 -0.90
CA ILE A 31 13.69 11.75 -0.02
C ILE A 31 15.02 12.40 -0.39
N ASP A 32 15.35 12.42 -1.69
CA ASP A 32 16.58 13.01 -2.21
C ASP A 32 16.63 14.53 -1.96
N SER A 33 15.51 15.23 -2.21
CA SER A 33 15.41 16.68 -1.97
C SER A 33 15.56 17.08 -0.50
N LEU A 34 15.19 16.17 0.41
CA LEU A 34 15.33 16.36 1.87
C LEU A 34 16.64 15.77 2.41
N HIS A 35 17.51 15.23 1.54
CA HIS A 35 18.78 14.59 1.91
C HIS A 35 18.63 13.47 2.96
N LEU A 36 17.49 12.72 2.92
CA LEU A 36 17.26 11.63 3.84
C LEU A 36 18.04 10.38 3.41
N PRO A 37 18.59 9.59 4.36
CA PRO A 37 19.46 8.45 4.04
C PRO A 37 18.67 7.19 3.65
N TYR A 38 17.60 7.34 2.86
CA TYR A 38 16.71 6.25 2.45
C TYR A 38 16.71 6.02 0.94
N LYS A 39 16.47 4.78 0.55
CA LYS A 39 16.27 4.34 -0.85
C LYS A 39 14.91 3.67 -0.98
N ALA A 40 14.04 4.21 -1.82
CA ALA A 40 12.76 3.62 -2.20
C ALA A 40 12.96 2.55 -3.28
N ILE A 41 12.41 1.36 -3.06
CA ILE A 41 12.49 0.23 -3.98
C ILE A 41 11.07 -0.24 -4.28
N ASN A 42 10.68 -0.17 -5.56
CA ASN A 42 9.34 -0.51 -6.01
C ASN A 42 9.24 -2.01 -6.33
N TYR A 43 8.37 -2.71 -5.62
CA TYR A 43 7.98 -4.12 -5.82
C TYR A 43 6.49 -4.25 -6.12
N GLY A 44 5.89 -3.27 -6.79
CA GLY A 44 4.52 -3.36 -7.30
C GLY A 44 4.40 -4.38 -8.44
N VAL A 45 3.35 -5.19 -8.43
CA VAL A 45 3.01 -6.15 -9.48
C VAL A 45 1.55 -5.97 -9.88
N SER A 46 1.33 -5.54 -11.13
CA SER A 46 -0.04 -5.26 -11.62
C SER A 46 -0.93 -6.51 -11.57
N GLY A 47 -2.17 -6.33 -11.09
CA GLY A 47 -3.16 -7.41 -10.97
C GLY A 47 -2.96 -8.30 -9.74
N GLU A 48 -1.95 -8.06 -8.90
CA GLU A 48 -1.63 -8.91 -7.76
C GLU A 48 -2.69 -8.84 -6.67
N THR A 49 -3.09 -10.00 -6.16
CA THR A 49 -3.90 -10.18 -4.95
C THR A 49 -3.01 -10.37 -3.73
N THR A 50 -3.62 -10.36 -2.54
CA THR A 50 -2.89 -10.67 -1.31
C THR A 50 -2.32 -12.09 -1.30
N ALA A 51 -2.97 -13.04 -1.97
CA ALA A 51 -2.46 -14.42 -2.14
C ALA A 51 -1.17 -14.45 -2.98
N GLY A 52 -1.11 -13.66 -4.08
CA GLY A 52 0.12 -13.50 -4.88
C GLY A 52 1.25 -12.88 -4.06
N GLY A 53 0.95 -11.80 -3.32
CA GLY A 53 1.90 -11.18 -2.40
C GLY A 53 2.45 -12.16 -1.36
N ARG A 54 1.57 -12.97 -0.75
CA ARG A 54 1.94 -14.03 0.20
C ARG A 54 2.93 -15.04 -0.41
N GLN A 55 2.74 -15.42 -1.66
CA GLN A 55 3.64 -16.38 -2.32
C GLN A 55 5.04 -15.82 -2.56
N ARG A 56 5.17 -14.53 -2.89
CA ARG A 56 6.46 -13.93 -3.24
C ARG A 56 7.19 -13.20 -2.11
N ILE A 57 6.55 -12.96 -0.95
CA ILE A 57 7.14 -12.12 0.11
C ILE A 57 8.54 -12.61 0.53
N VAL A 58 8.72 -13.91 0.76
CA VAL A 58 9.98 -14.49 1.20
C VAL A 58 11.10 -14.20 0.20
N SER A 59 10.82 -14.34 -1.10
CA SER A 59 11.81 -14.08 -2.16
C SER A 59 12.17 -12.59 -2.27
N VAL A 60 11.21 -11.70 -2.05
CA VAL A 60 11.45 -10.25 -2.04
C VAL A 60 12.31 -9.84 -0.85
N LEU A 61 11.97 -10.33 0.33
CA LEU A 61 12.74 -10.07 1.55
C LEU A 61 14.18 -10.63 1.49
N ALA A 62 14.44 -11.62 0.64
CA ALA A 62 15.78 -12.20 0.47
C ALA A 62 16.74 -11.31 -0.34
N ARG A 63 16.22 -10.33 -1.10
CA ARG A 63 17.03 -9.55 -2.05
C ARG A 63 17.87 -8.45 -1.42
N GLN A 64 17.37 -7.83 -0.36
CA GLN A 64 18.05 -6.72 0.34
C GLN A 64 17.49 -6.56 1.76
N PRO A 65 18.25 -5.88 2.66
CA PRO A 65 17.74 -5.48 3.97
C PRO A 65 16.49 -4.58 3.84
N VAL A 66 15.61 -4.64 4.84
CA VAL A 66 14.38 -3.85 4.90
C VAL A 66 14.36 -3.07 6.22
N ASP A 67 14.29 -1.74 6.11
CA ASP A 67 14.17 -0.84 7.26
C ASP A 67 12.73 -0.31 7.39
N VAL A 68 12.08 -0.07 6.25
CA VAL A 68 10.67 0.31 6.17
C VAL A 68 9.98 -0.52 5.09
N PHE A 69 8.78 -1.02 5.38
CA PHE A 69 8.00 -1.83 4.46
C PHE A 69 6.61 -1.20 4.29
N VAL A 70 6.31 -0.70 3.08
CA VAL A 70 5.01 -0.14 2.72
C VAL A 70 4.21 -1.23 2.02
N LEU A 71 3.15 -1.72 2.68
CA LEU A 71 2.28 -2.79 2.19
C LEU A 71 1.00 -2.22 1.58
N GLU A 72 0.85 -2.34 0.26
CA GLU A 72 -0.30 -1.87 -0.52
C GLU A 72 -0.88 -3.03 -1.33
N LEU A 73 -1.70 -3.86 -0.73
CA LEU A 73 -2.41 -4.97 -1.39
C LEU A 73 -3.82 -5.09 -0.84
N GLY A 74 -4.71 -5.70 -1.63
CA GLY A 74 -6.08 -6.01 -1.26
C GLY A 74 -7.12 -5.44 -2.22
N ALA A 75 -6.82 -4.38 -3.00
CA ALA A 75 -7.77 -3.82 -3.95
C ALA A 75 -8.28 -4.88 -4.94
N ASN A 76 -7.39 -5.73 -5.48
CA ASN A 76 -7.78 -6.80 -6.39
C ASN A 76 -8.57 -7.92 -5.69
N ASP A 77 -8.35 -8.13 -4.40
CA ASP A 77 -9.15 -9.05 -3.58
C ASP A 77 -10.59 -8.54 -3.47
N GLY A 78 -10.75 -7.26 -3.12
CA GLY A 78 -12.05 -6.60 -3.04
C GLY A 78 -12.81 -6.62 -4.36
N LEU A 79 -12.16 -6.27 -5.47
CA LEU A 79 -12.74 -6.28 -6.82
C LEU A 79 -13.17 -7.69 -7.28
N ARG A 80 -12.51 -8.74 -6.80
CA ARG A 80 -12.82 -10.14 -7.13
C ARG A 80 -13.74 -10.82 -6.13
N GLY A 81 -14.18 -10.10 -5.09
CA GLY A 81 -15.04 -10.65 -4.05
C GLY A 81 -14.38 -11.76 -3.23
N ILE A 82 -13.04 -11.73 -3.09
CA ILE A 82 -12.31 -12.69 -2.25
C ILE A 82 -12.76 -12.52 -0.79
N PRO A 83 -13.00 -13.62 -0.06
CA PRO A 83 -13.46 -13.54 1.31
C PRO A 83 -12.55 -12.67 2.19
N VAL A 84 -13.13 -11.77 2.97
CA VAL A 84 -12.40 -10.85 3.87
C VAL A 84 -11.42 -11.59 4.77
N ARG A 85 -11.82 -12.80 5.25
CA ARG A 85 -10.96 -13.66 6.07
C ARG A 85 -9.68 -14.06 5.34
N GLU A 86 -9.75 -14.42 4.07
CA GLU A 86 -8.58 -14.83 3.28
C GLU A 86 -7.63 -13.66 3.05
N THR A 87 -8.18 -12.50 2.64
CA THR A 87 -7.42 -11.26 2.49
C THR A 87 -6.70 -10.91 3.79
N THR A 88 -7.41 -10.96 4.93
CA THR A 88 -6.84 -10.69 6.25
C THR A 88 -5.71 -11.65 6.61
N GLN A 89 -5.89 -12.95 6.37
CA GLN A 89 -4.87 -13.96 6.67
C GLN A 89 -3.61 -13.79 5.81
N ASN A 90 -3.78 -13.44 4.52
CA ASN A 90 -2.66 -13.22 3.61
C ASN A 90 -1.86 -11.96 4.00
N LEU A 91 -2.55 -10.85 4.32
CA LEU A 91 -1.89 -9.63 4.78
C LEU A 91 -1.16 -9.85 6.11
N GLN A 92 -1.80 -10.53 7.08
CA GLN A 92 -1.16 -10.87 8.35
C GLN A 92 0.10 -11.72 8.11
N HIS A 93 0.03 -12.73 7.24
CA HIS A 93 1.19 -13.55 6.91
C HIS A 93 2.34 -12.72 6.33
N ILE A 94 2.06 -11.75 5.45
CA ILE A 94 3.08 -10.85 4.89
C ILE A 94 3.74 -10.03 6.02
N ILE A 95 2.93 -9.45 6.91
CA ILE A 95 3.40 -8.70 8.08
C ILE A 95 4.30 -9.57 8.97
N ASP A 96 3.86 -10.79 9.27
CA ASP A 96 4.60 -11.74 10.10
C ASP A 96 5.96 -12.10 9.48
N GLN A 97 6.01 -12.31 8.14
CA GLN A 97 7.27 -12.61 7.44
C GLN A 97 8.25 -11.43 7.47
N VAL A 98 7.76 -10.20 7.37
CA VAL A 98 8.59 -9.00 7.49
C VAL A 98 9.20 -8.92 8.90
N HIS A 99 8.39 -9.05 9.94
CA HIS A 99 8.84 -8.99 11.33
C HIS A 99 9.76 -10.16 11.70
N LEU A 100 9.48 -11.36 11.18
CA LEU A 100 10.32 -12.54 11.42
C LEU A 100 11.74 -12.34 10.88
N LYS A 101 11.86 -11.77 9.67
CA LYS A 101 13.16 -11.59 9.03
C LYS A 101 13.85 -10.30 9.45
N TYR A 102 13.10 -9.23 9.65
CA TYR A 102 13.57 -7.90 10.02
C TYR A 102 12.79 -7.36 11.22
N PRO A 103 13.08 -7.82 12.44
CA PRO A 103 12.29 -7.45 13.65
C PRO A 103 12.24 -5.95 13.94
N LYS A 104 13.21 -5.18 13.43
CA LYS A 104 13.29 -3.72 13.58
C LYS A 104 12.66 -2.96 12.40
N ALA A 105 12.19 -3.66 11.37
CA ALA A 105 11.54 -3.00 10.23
C ALA A 105 10.23 -2.36 10.67
N ARG A 106 10.02 -1.11 10.25
CA ARG A 106 8.75 -0.41 10.47
C ARG A 106 7.83 -0.68 9.29
N ILE A 107 6.59 -1.01 9.57
CA ILE A 107 5.60 -1.31 8.52
C ILE A 107 4.59 -0.18 8.44
N VAL A 108 4.31 0.27 7.21
CA VAL A 108 3.22 1.16 6.86
C VAL A 108 2.18 0.33 6.10
N LEU A 109 1.01 0.12 6.68
CA LEU A 109 -0.10 -0.52 5.99
C LEU A 109 -0.92 0.54 5.24
N VAL A 110 -1.17 0.28 3.97
CA VAL A 110 -1.99 1.16 3.12
C VAL A 110 -3.39 0.57 3.00
N GLY A 111 -4.38 1.30 3.49
CA GLY A 111 -5.76 0.89 3.57
C GLY A 111 -6.60 1.31 2.37
N LEU A 112 -7.83 0.80 2.37
CA LEU A 112 -8.88 1.05 1.39
C LEU A 112 -10.13 1.59 2.09
N GLU A 113 -9.97 2.58 2.97
CA GLU A 113 -11.10 3.25 3.65
C GLU A 113 -11.79 4.24 2.71
N PHE A 114 -12.39 3.74 1.63
CA PHE A 114 -13.11 4.57 0.68
C PHE A 114 -14.30 5.29 1.36
N PRO A 115 -14.61 6.54 0.93
CA PRO A 115 -15.53 7.42 1.65
C PRO A 115 -17.02 7.15 1.39
N PHE A 116 -17.38 6.14 0.59
CA PHE A 116 -18.76 5.85 0.23
C PHE A 116 -19.24 4.53 0.84
N ASP A 117 -20.57 4.44 1.02
CA ASP A 117 -21.24 3.25 1.54
C ASP A 117 -21.68 2.35 0.38
N LEU A 118 -21.19 1.13 0.36
CA LEU A 118 -21.58 0.13 -0.64
C LEU A 118 -22.92 -0.52 -0.35
N SER A 119 -23.57 -0.23 0.78
CA SER A 119 -24.89 -0.77 1.13
C SER A 119 -25.97 -0.37 0.12
N ILE A 120 -25.79 0.78 -0.54
CA ILE A 120 -26.67 1.26 -1.62
C ILE A 120 -26.74 0.32 -2.82
N LEU A 121 -25.75 -0.58 -3.00
CA LEU A 121 -25.73 -1.56 -4.08
C LEU A 121 -26.59 -2.81 -3.80
N GLY A 122 -27.12 -2.95 -2.57
CA GLY A 122 -27.95 -4.10 -2.18
C GLY A 122 -27.20 -5.43 -2.14
N GLY A 123 -27.95 -6.56 -2.03
CA GLY A 123 -27.42 -7.91 -2.31
C GLY A 123 -26.24 -8.39 -1.45
N GLY A 124 -26.03 -7.84 -0.24
CA GLY A 124 -24.91 -8.23 0.62
C GLY A 124 -23.59 -7.48 0.36
N TYR A 125 -23.48 -6.70 -0.70
CA TYR A 125 -22.28 -5.90 -1.00
C TYR A 125 -21.97 -4.87 0.10
N GLY A 126 -22.97 -4.31 0.73
CA GLY A 126 -22.79 -3.37 1.84
C GLY A 126 -22.06 -3.99 3.02
N ARG A 127 -22.47 -5.18 3.43
CA ARG A 127 -21.82 -5.91 4.54
C ARG A 127 -20.38 -6.29 4.18
N TYR A 128 -20.19 -6.87 3.01
CA TYR A 128 -18.84 -7.21 2.52
C TYR A 128 -17.92 -5.98 2.45
N GLY A 129 -18.42 -4.87 1.87
CA GLY A 129 -17.65 -3.63 1.76
C GLY A 129 -17.29 -3.03 3.11
N ALA A 130 -18.21 -3.07 4.08
CA ALA A 130 -17.95 -2.59 5.43
C ALA A 130 -16.89 -3.45 6.15
N GLU A 131 -17.01 -4.78 6.07
CA GLU A 131 -16.03 -5.71 6.63
C GLU A 131 -14.66 -5.56 5.93
N PHE A 132 -14.65 -5.42 4.60
CA PHE A 132 -13.44 -5.25 3.80
C PHE A 132 -12.73 -3.94 4.14
N LYS A 133 -13.46 -2.85 4.27
CA LYS A 133 -12.93 -1.55 4.70
C LYS A 133 -12.32 -1.63 6.10
N ALA A 134 -13.02 -2.26 7.04
CA ALA A 134 -12.61 -2.34 8.45
C ALA A 134 -11.36 -3.22 8.66
N LEU A 135 -11.11 -4.21 7.80
CA LEU A 135 -9.99 -5.15 7.98
C LEU A 135 -8.63 -4.47 8.06
N PHE A 136 -8.40 -3.42 7.26
CA PHE A 136 -7.08 -2.76 7.20
C PHE A 136 -6.77 -2.03 8.50
N ARG A 137 -7.72 -1.27 9.03
CA ARG A 137 -7.54 -0.59 10.31
C ARG A 137 -7.37 -1.60 11.44
N THR A 138 -8.20 -2.64 11.46
CA THR A 138 -8.08 -3.73 12.45
C THR A 138 -6.70 -4.38 12.43
N LEU A 139 -6.16 -4.63 11.22
CA LEU A 139 -4.80 -5.18 11.08
C LEU A 139 -3.73 -4.19 11.54
N ALA A 140 -3.86 -2.90 11.19
CA ALA A 140 -2.92 -1.87 11.59
C ALA A 140 -2.89 -1.75 13.12
N ASP A 141 -4.04 -1.65 13.76
CA ASP A 141 -4.17 -1.53 15.22
C ASP A 141 -3.62 -2.78 15.92
N LYS A 142 -4.00 -3.99 15.46
CA LYS A 142 -3.54 -5.27 16.01
C LYS A 142 -2.03 -5.42 16.01
N ASN A 143 -1.37 -4.92 14.96
CA ASN A 143 0.07 -5.08 14.75
C ASN A 143 0.86 -3.79 15.08
N ASN A 144 0.18 -2.75 15.61
CA ASN A 144 0.77 -1.44 15.92
C ASN A 144 1.53 -0.84 14.72
N LEU A 145 0.89 -0.83 13.54
CA LEU A 145 1.47 -0.34 12.30
C LEU A 145 1.11 1.12 12.06
N ALA A 146 2.02 1.84 11.39
CA ALA A 146 1.66 3.10 10.76
C ALA A 146 0.61 2.84 9.66
N PHE A 147 -0.38 3.73 9.52
CA PHE A 147 -1.53 3.45 8.67
C PHE A 147 -1.89 4.62 7.76
N VAL A 148 -1.94 4.35 6.45
CA VAL A 148 -2.51 5.24 5.44
C VAL A 148 -3.96 4.82 5.22
N PRO A 149 -4.97 5.60 5.63
CA PRO A 149 -6.36 5.14 5.60
C PRO A 149 -6.87 4.83 4.20
N PHE A 150 -6.58 5.72 3.24
CA PHE A 150 -7.05 5.56 1.87
C PHE A 150 -6.06 6.13 0.86
N LEU A 151 -5.41 5.24 0.10
CA LEU A 151 -4.39 5.62 -0.89
C LEU A 151 -4.95 6.55 -1.96
N LEU A 152 -6.17 6.27 -2.47
CA LEU A 152 -6.81 7.00 -3.57
C LEU A 152 -7.60 8.25 -3.10
N GLN A 153 -7.36 8.72 -1.88
CA GLN A 153 -7.97 9.96 -1.39
C GLN A 153 -7.67 11.11 -2.34
N GLY A 154 -8.72 11.78 -2.83
CA GLY A 154 -8.61 12.89 -3.77
C GLY A 154 -8.31 12.49 -5.23
N VAL A 155 -8.35 11.17 -5.55
CA VAL A 155 -8.11 10.66 -6.91
C VAL A 155 -9.25 9.78 -7.41
N MET A 156 -9.81 8.93 -6.52
CA MET A 156 -10.87 8.00 -6.89
C MET A 156 -12.08 8.76 -7.47
N GLY A 157 -12.53 8.33 -8.66
CA GLY A 157 -13.69 8.90 -9.34
C GLY A 157 -13.46 10.24 -10.04
N ILE A 158 -12.26 10.81 -9.97
CA ILE A 158 -11.90 12.06 -10.67
C ILE A 158 -11.28 11.72 -12.02
N ARG A 159 -12.03 11.93 -13.09
CA ARG A 159 -11.66 11.52 -14.46
C ARG A 159 -10.29 12.07 -14.87
N GLU A 160 -10.01 13.32 -14.57
CA GLU A 160 -8.78 14.05 -14.93
C GLU A 160 -7.53 13.52 -14.24
N LEU A 161 -7.69 12.73 -13.18
CA LEU A 161 -6.62 12.15 -12.38
C LEU A 161 -6.40 10.66 -12.63
N ASN A 162 -7.23 10.06 -13.47
CA ASN A 162 -7.18 8.64 -13.80
C ASN A 162 -6.90 8.40 -15.29
N LEU A 163 -6.42 7.21 -15.62
CA LEU A 163 -6.31 6.70 -16.96
C LEU A 163 -7.71 6.51 -17.58
N PRO A 164 -7.81 6.29 -18.90
CA PRO A 164 -9.11 6.08 -19.56
C PRO A 164 -9.95 4.93 -18.99
N ASP A 165 -9.33 3.99 -18.25
CA ASP A 165 -10.04 2.89 -17.57
C ASP A 165 -10.84 3.36 -16.35
N GLY A 166 -10.63 4.59 -15.86
CA GLY A 166 -11.31 5.18 -14.71
C GLY A 166 -10.91 4.58 -13.36
N VAL A 167 -9.93 3.67 -13.33
CA VAL A 167 -9.51 2.91 -12.15
C VAL A 167 -8.09 3.27 -11.70
N HIS A 168 -7.17 3.33 -12.66
CA HIS A 168 -5.77 3.56 -12.37
C HIS A 168 -5.41 5.05 -12.46
N PRO A 169 -4.74 5.61 -11.45
CA PRO A 169 -4.28 7.00 -11.48
C PRO A 169 -3.31 7.25 -12.65
N ASN A 170 -3.47 8.38 -13.33
CA ASN A 170 -2.49 8.88 -14.27
C ASN A 170 -1.31 9.55 -13.54
N ALA A 171 -0.35 10.14 -14.26
CA ALA A 171 0.83 10.78 -13.68
C ALA A 171 0.47 11.89 -12.66
N GLN A 172 -0.63 12.61 -12.84
CA GLN A 172 -1.08 13.62 -11.87
C GLN A 172 -1.70 12.95 -10.63
N GLY A 173 -2.52 11.92 -10.84
CA GLY A 173 -3.07 11.11 -9.74
C GLY A 173 -1.96 10.49 -8.88
N GLN A 174 -0.90 9.97 -9.49
CA GLN A 174 0.25 9.40 -8.79
C GLN A 174 0.96 10.40 -7.86
N LYS A 175 0.99 11.69 -8.21
CA LYS A 175 1.52 12.75 -7.31
C LYS A 175 0.68 12.87 -6.03
N ILE A 176 -0.65 12.72 -6.15
CA ILE A 176 -1.55 12.77 -5.00
C ILE A 176 -1.35 11.50 -4.15
N LEU A 177 -1.22 10.32 -4.77
CA LEU A 177 -0.88 9.09 -4.05
C LEU A 177 0.43 9.24 -3.26
N ALA A 178 1.45 9.82 -3.88
CA ALA A 178 2.72 10.10 -3.21
C ALA A 178 2.53 11.00 -1.98
N ASN A 179 1.68 12.02 -2.06
CA ASN A 179 1.37 12.90 -0.93
C ASN A 179 0.61 12.16 0.17
N ASN A 180 -0.39 11.32 -0.18
CA ASN A 180 -1.17 10.55 0.77
C ASN A 180 -0.29 9.57 1.57
N VAL A 181 0.64 8.89 0.90
CA VAL A 181 1.59 8.00 1.58
C VAL A 181 2.61 8.79 2.38
N TRP A 182 3.12 9.90 1.83
CA TRP A 182 4.12 10.72 2.50
C TRP A 182 3.63 11.32 3.81
N ALA A 183 2.36 11.69 3.90
CA ALA A 183 1.76 12.24 5.12
C ALA A 183 1.97 11.34 6.36
N VAL A 184 2.02 10.02 6.14
CA VAL A 184 2.30 9.03 7.19
C VAL A 184 3.78 8.63 7.19
N LEU A 185 4.34 8.36 6.02
CA LEU A 185 5.71 7.84 5.89
C LEU A 185 6.75 8.78 6.50
N GLN A 186 6.60 10.11 6.35
CA GLN A 186 7.55 11.08 6.90
C GLN A 186 7.75 10.93 8.41
N THR A 187 6.70 10.66 9.19
CA THR A 187 6.80 10.44 10.63
C THR A 187 7.58 9.17 10.92
N VAL A 188 7.31 8.11 10.16
CA VAL A 188 8.03 6.84 10.26
C VAL A 188 9.52 7.01 9.96
N LEU A 189 9.89 7.87 8.99
CA LEU A 189 11.29 8.10 8.62
C LEU A 189 12.04 8.97 9.65
N THR A 190 11.35 9.87 10.35
CA THR A 190 11.93 10.81 11.32
C THR A 190 11.93 10.30 12.75
N GLU A 191 11.05 9.39 13.10
CA GLU A 191 11.10 8.71 14.40
C GLU A 191 12.40 7.91 14.49
N LYS A 192 13.27 8.28 15.43
CA LYS A 192 14.42 7.45 15.79
C LYS A 192 13.88 6.10 16.22
N ALA A 193 14.40 5.03 15.61
CA ALA A 193 14.14 3.69 16.10
C ALA A 193 14.34 3.72 17.62
N ALA A 194 13.32 3.39 18.38
CA ALA A 194 13.45 3.26 19.84
C ALA A 194 14.59 2.26 20.08
N GLN A 195 15.63 2.75 20.71
CA GLN A 195 16.84 1.99 21.03
C GLN A 195 16.52 0.84 21.96
#